data_430d19a38a4080f0c8bd903c7efa5f15
#
_entry.id   430d19a38a4080f0c8bd903c7efa5f15
#
_cell.length_a   1.000
_cell.length_b   1.000
_cell.length_c   1.000
_cell.angle_alpha   90.00
_cell.angle_beta   90.00
_cell.angle_gamma   90.00
#
_symmetry.space_group_name_H-M   'P 1'
#
loop_
_entity.id
_entity.type
_entity.pdbx_description
1 polymer ?
#
loop_
_entity_poly.entity_id
_entity_poly.type
_entity_poly.pdbx_seq_one_letter_code
_entity_poly.pdbx_strand_id
1 'polypeptide(L)'
;MNKSKLIRRVVEVLKDNGTGKTVSFPKYSFHIEDDEGNRKDFHVRKSEKKMSFSVEDVTAILDAAIEVAEECIKQGEPLSIHGFGRFGLRLRQRRATKIPNTDQWVEIDAHYVPVFVAGEPLRLCAKIYELSLAEKLNGVELPVFDDESDGDEDVD
;
A
#
# COMPACT_ATOMS: atom_id res chain seq x y z
N MET A 1 -9.56 8.30 -1.01
CA MET A 1 -8.23 8.78 -0.57
C MET A 1 -7.24 8.53 -1.71
N ASN A 2 -6.38 9.50 -2.07
CA ASN A 2 -5.36 9.30 -3.11
C ASN A 2 -3.98 9.02 -2.49
N LYS A 3 -2.99 8.63 -3.31
CA LYS A 3 -1.61 8.30 -2.88
C LYS A 3 -0.98 9.39 -2.01
N SER A 4 -1.10 10.67 -2.41
CA SER A 4 -0.50 11.79 -1.66
C SER A 4 -1.14 11.98 -0.27
N LYS A 5 -2.45 11.80 -0.15
CA LYS A 5 -3.14 11.84 1.16
C LYS A 5 -2.76 10.63 2.02
N LEU A 6 -2.62 9.45 1.42
CA LEU A 6 -2.15 8.26 2.11
C LEU A 6 -0.76 8.48 2.71
N ILE A 7 0.20 8.95 1.90
CA ILE A 7 1.58 9.20 2.34
C ILE A 7 1.62 10.17 3.52
N ARG A 8 0.91 11.31 3.43
CA ARG A 8 0.85 12.28 4.53
C ARG A 8 0.30 11.64 5.81
N ARG A 9 -0.76 10.83 5.69
CA ARG A 9 -1.33 10.14 6.85
C ARG A 9 -0.38 9.12 7.46
N VAL A 10 0.38 8.39 6.64
CA VAL A 10 1.43 7.46 7.11
C VAL A 10 2.52 8.24 7.86
N VAL A 11 2.98 9.39 7.35
CA VAL A 11 3.97 10.23 8.05
C VAL A 11 3.46 10.69 9.42
N GLU A 12 2.19 11.09 9.53
CA GLU A 12 1.56 11.46 10.81
C GLU A 12 1.59 10.27 11.79
N VAL A 13 1.11 9.11 11.36
CA VAL A 13 1.08 7.89 12.20
C VAL A 13 2.49 7.49 12.66
N LEU A 14 3.49 7.59 11.79
CA LEU A 14 4.88 7.29 12.14
C LEU A 14 5.43 8.28 13.19
N LYS A 15 5.07 9.56 13.09
CA LYS A 15 5.43 10.58 14.09
C LYS A 15 4.75 10.32 15.44
N ASP A 16 3.45 10.04 15.43
CA ASP A 16 2.67 9.76 16.64
C ASP A 16 3.19 8.53 17.38
N ASN A 17 3.61 7.50 16.63
CA ASN A 17 4.23 6.30 17.17
C ASN A 17 5.70 6.49 17.57
N GLY A 18 6.28 7.66 17.40
CA GLY A 18 7.69 7.91 17.66
C GLY A 18 8.65 7.10 16.79
N THR A 19 8.16 6.60 15.63
CA THR A 19 8.96 5.82 14.69
C THR A 19 9.80 6.76 13.83
N GLY A 20 11.10 6.43 13.68
CA GLY A 20 12.03 7.28 12.91
C GLY A 20 13.26 6.51 12.46
N LYS A 21 14.05 7.16 11.61
CA LYS A 21 15.33 6.68 11.11
C LYS A 21 16.48 7.27 11.96
N THR A 22 17.52 6.47 12.18
CA THR A 22 18.75 6.97 12.80
C THR A 22 19.71 7.45 11.71
N VAL A 23 20.09 8.71 11.79
CA VAL A 23 21.06 9.33 10.86
C VAL A 23 22.37 9.48 11.61
N SER A 24 23.44 8.91 11.06
CA SER A 24 24.78 9.00 11.58
C SER A 24 25.54 10.11 10.86
N PHE A 25 26.08 11.05 11.64
CA PHE A 25 26.93 12.13 11.14
C PHE A 25 28.39 11.71 11.35
N PRO A 26 29.20 11.63 10.29
CA PRO A 26 30.61 11.21 10.41
C PRO A 26 31.40 12.24 11.20
N LYS A 27 32.49 11.76 11.82
CA LYS A 27 33.51 12.63 12.39
C LYS A 27 34.22 13.37 11.25
N TYR A 28 34.32 14.69 11.35
CA TYR A 28 35.13 15.47 10.44
C TYR A 28 35.81 16.63 11.17
N SER A 29 36.88 17.14 10.57
CA SER A 29 37.60 18.31 11.07
C SER A 29 37.75 19.31 9.93
N PHE A 30 37.59 20.56 10.25
CA PHE A 30 37.82 21.67 9.34
C PHE A 30 38.51 22.81 10.07
N HIS A 31 39.18 23.68 9.34
CA HIS A 31 39.79 24.87 9.88
C HIS A 31 39.23 26.11 9.19
N ILE A 32 39.20 27.18 9.92
CA ILE A 32 38.89 28.53 9.41
C ILE A 32 40.12 29.37 9.66
N GLU A 33 40.57 30.11 8.64
CA GLU A 33 41.64 31.09 8.71
C GLU A 33 40.98 32.45 8.58
N ASP A 34 41.32 33.37 9.49
CA ASP A 34 40.83 34.74 9.43
C ASP A 34 41.72 35.60 8.52
N ASP A 35 41.26 36.82 8.23
CA ASP A 35 41.98 37.77 7.37
C ASP A 35 43.37 38.19 7.91
N GLU A 36 43.66 37.89 9.18
CA GLU A 36 44.93 38.14 9.87
C GLU A 36 45.85 36.90 9.86
N GLY A 37 45.41 35.79 9.24
CA GLY A 37 46.17 34.53 9.12
C GLY A 37 46.09 33.62 10.36
N ASN A 38 45.21 33.89 11.32
CA ASN A 38 45.03 33.06 12.49
C ASN A 38 44.14 31.86 12.13
N ARG A 39 44.68 30.65 12.38
CA ARG A 39 44.00 29.40 12.11
C ARG A 39 43.25 28.89 13.32
N LYS A 40 41.98 28.55 13.14
CA LYS A 40 41.13 27.94 14.17
C LYS A 40 40.61 26.58 13.68
N ASP A 41 41.00 25.53 14.41
CA ASP A 41 40.60 24.15 14.08
C ASP A 41 39.32 23.77 14.82
N PHE A 42 38.39 23.18 14.07
CA PHE A 42 37.11 22.67 14.55
C PHE A 42 37.06 21.16 14.37
N HIS A 43 36.66 20.46 15.40
CA HIS A 43 36.49 19.01 15.40
C HIS A 43 35.05 18.65 15.72
N VAL A 44 34.36 18.09 14.72
CA VAL A 44 33.01 17.58 14.90
C VAL A 44 33.09 16.09 15.19
N ARG A 45 32.58 15.66 16.34
CA ARG A 45 32.55 14.27 16.75
C ARG A 45 31.46 13.52 15.99
N LYS A 46 31.68 12.21 15.74
CA LYS A 46 30.62 11.32 15.27
C LYS A 46 29.42 11.43 16.21
N SER A 47 28.25 11.67 15.64
CA SER A 47 27.01 11.73 16.38
C SER A 47 25.91 10.97 15.63
N GLU A 48 24.93 10.49 16.37
CA GLU A 48 23.76 9.83 15.82
C GLU A 48 22.51 10.58 16.29
N LYS A 49 21.60 10.83 15.37
CA LYS A 49 20.35 11.53 15.67
C LYS A 49 19.17 10.74 15.11
N LYS A 50 18.17 10.52 15.95
CA LYS A 50 16.89 9.96 15.50
C LYS A 50 16.08 11.08 14.84
N MET A 51 15.67 10.85 13.60
CA MET A 51 14.88 11.78 12.81
C MET A 51 13.58 11.10 12.38
N SER A 52 12.49 11.86 12.31
CA SER A 52 11.23 11.36 11.75
C SER A 52 11.38 11.11 10.23
N PHE A 53 10.57 10.20 9.69
CA PHE A 53 10.48 10.01 8.24
C PHE A 53 9.88 11.24 7.57
N SER A 54 10.46 11.64 6.46
CA SER A 54 9.92 12.70 5.60
C SER A 54 8.86 12.13 4.65
N VAL A 55 8.16 13.03 3.96
CA VAL A 55 7.21 12.65 2.89
C VAL A 55 7.92 11.93 1.76
N GLU A 56 9.13 12.36 1.42
CA GLU A 56 9.98 11.76 0.38
C GLU A 56 10.41 10.33 0.76
N ASP A 57 10.81 10.14 2.01
CA ASP A 57 11.19 8.81 2.52
C ASP A 57 10.02 7.82 2.39
N VAL A 58 8.83 8.23 2.84
CA VAL A 58 7.62 7.38 2.79
C VAL A 58 7.18 7.15 1.35
N THR A 59 7.33 8.15 0.48
CA THR A 59 7.03 7.99 -0.95
C THR A 59 7.93 6.93 -1.57
N ALA A 60 9.24 7.02 -1.35
CA ALA A 60 10.21 6.06 -1.91
C ALA A 60 9.95 4.62 -1.40
N ILE A 61 9.65 4.47 -0.11
CA ILE A 61 9.34 3.16 0.48
C ILE A 61 8.06 2.57 -0.13
N LEU A 62 7.01 3.39 -0.28
CA LEU A 62 5.73 2.93 -0.84
C LEU A 62 5.89 2.57 -2.34
N ASP A 63 6.65 3.35 -3.09
CA ASP A 63 6.89 3.08 -4.51
C ASP A 63 7.67 1.79 -4.70
N ALA A 64 8.71 1.57 -3.92
CA ALA A 64 9.46 0.31 -3.93
C ALA A 64 8.58 -0.90 -3.55
N ALA A 65 7.68 -0.75 -2.58
CA ALA A 65 6.76 -1.81 -2.20
C ALA A 65 5.75 -2.15 -3.31
N ILE A 66 5.28 -1.15 -4.04
CA ILE A 66 4.39 -1.34 -5.20
C ILE A 66 5.14 -2.05 -6.33
N GLU A 67 6.38 -1.62 -6.63
CA GLU A 67 7.23 -2.22 -7.66
C GLU A 67 7.46 -3.73 -7.39
N VAL A 68 7.81 -4.08 -6.16
CA VAL A 68 7.96 -5.50 -5.76
C VAL A 68 6.64 -6.27 -5.91
N ALA A 69 5.50 -5.66 -5.55
CA ALA A 69 4.20 -6.30 -5.74
C ALA A 69 3.88 -6.57 -7.23
N GLU A 70 4.23 -5.61 -8.11
CA GLU A 70 4.09 -5.81 -9.57
C GLU A 70 5.00 -6.93 -10.09
N GLU A 71 6.23 -7.04 -9.59
CA GLU A 71 7.15 -8.11 -9.95
C GLU A 71 6.60 -9.48 -9.54
N CYS A 72 6.07 -9.62 -8.33
CA CYS A 72 5.44 -10.86 -7.87
C CYS A 72 4.30 -11.27 -8.81
N ILE A 73 3.43 -10.33 -9.20
CA ILE A 73 2.32 -10.60 -10.11
C ILE A 73 2.83 -11.00 -11.51
N LYS A 74 3.87 -10.35 -12.04
CA LYS A 74 4.49 -10.71 -13.34
C LYS A 74 5.07 -12.13 -13.34
N GLN A 75 5.58 -12.58 -12.19
CA GLN A 75 6.14 -13.93 -12.01
C GLN A 75 5.07 -14.98 -11.68
N GLY A 76 3.81 -14.56 -11.47
CA GLY A 76 2.72 -15.45 -11.06
C GLY A 76 2.78 -15.84 -9.58
N GLU A 77 3.65 -15.20 -8.81
CA GLU A 77 3.81 -15.48 -7.39
C GLU A 77 2.80 -14.70 -6.54
N PRO A 78 2.14 -15.35 -5.58
CA PRO A 78 1.24 -14.65 -4.68
C PRO A 78 2.01 -13.87 -3.62
N LEU A 79 1.68 -12.58 -3.45
CA LEU A 79 2.20 -11.74 -2.38
C LEU A 79 1.23 -11.75 -1.20
N SER A 80 1.66 -12.31 -0.06
CA SER A 80 0.88 -12.35 1.17
C SER A 80 1.45 -11.38 2.21
N ILE A 81 0.61 -10.43 2.66
CA ILE A 81 0.96 -9.48 3.72
C ILE A 81 0.14 -9.85 4.95
N HIS A 82 0.83 -10.32 5.99
CA HIS A 82 0.18 -10.77 7.23
C HIS A 82 -0.72 -9.67 7.84
N GLY A 83 -1.94 -10.03 8.21
CA GLY A 83 -2.93 -9.10 8.77
C GLY A 83 -3.57 -8.14 7.76
N PHE A 84 -3.07 -8.08 6.52
CA PHE A 84 -3.63 -7.20 5.48
C PHE A 84 -4.40 -7.99 4.43
N GLY A 85 -3.74 -8.96 3.76
CA GLY A 85 -4.37 -9.77 2.73
C GLY A 85 -3.37 -10.37 1.77
N ARG A 86 -3.89 -10.93 0.69
CA ARG A 86 -3.10 -11.63 -0.33
C ARG A 86 -3.44 -11.08 -1.71
N PHE A 87 -2.42 -10.73 -2.46
CA PHE A 87 -2.49 -10.45 -3.88
C PHE A 87 -2.12 -11.69 -4.67
N GLY A 88 -2.78 -11.96 -5.77
CA GLY A 88 -2.49 -13.10 -6.63
C GLY A 88 -3.17 -12.99 -7.98
N LEU A 89 -3.09 -14.06 -8.77
CA LEU A 89 -3.73 -14.17 -10.06
C LEU A 89 -4.85 -15.22 -9.98
N ARG A 90 -5.99 -14.91 -10.61
CA ARG A 90 -7.09 -15.84 -10.83
C ARG A 90 -7.27 -16.04 -12.32
N LEU A 91 -7.36 -17.31 -12.75
CA LEU A 91 -7.71 -17.63 -14.11
C LEU A 91 -9.22 -17.40 -14.33
N ARG A 92 -9.58 -16.53 -15.26
CA ARG A 92 -10.95 -16.42 -15.78
C ARG A 92 -11.10 -17.32 -16.99
N GLN A 93 -12.08 -18.21 -16.94
CA GLN A 93 -12.38 -19.14 -18.03
C GLN A 93 -12.88 -18.39 -19.28
N ARG A 94 -12.73 -19.04 -20.44
CA ARG A 94 -13.29 -18.55 -21.70
C ARG A 94 -14.82 -18.42 -21.56
N ARG A 95 -15.36 -17.30 -22.00
CA ARG A 95 -16.81 -17.06 -21.99
C ARG A 95 -17.26 -16.28 -23.22
N ALA A 96 -18.49 -16.55 -23.66
CA ALA A 96 -19.15 -15.71 -24.64
C ALA A 96 -20.04 -14.70 -23.92
N THR A 97 -19.98 -13.44 -24.33
CA THR A 97 -20.87 -12.38 -23.82
C THR A 97 -21.49 -11.62 -24.94
N LYS A 98 -22.73 -11.15 -24.73
CA LYS A 98 -23.44 -10.35 -25.70
C LYS A 98 -23.05 -8.89 -25.54
N ILE A 99 -22.75 -8.20 -26.64
CA ILE A 99 -22.50 -6.76 -26.60
C ILE A 99 -23.82 -6.04 -26.26
N PRO A 100 -23.85 -5.15 -25.26
CA PRO A 100 -25.03 -4.37 -24.93
C PRO A 100 -25.57 -3.64 -26.16
N ASN A 101 -26.91 -3.65 -26.35
CA ASN A 101 -27.61 -3.01 -27.45
C ASN A 101 -27.33 -3.57 -28.87
N THR A 102 -26.75 -4.75 -28.97
CA THR A 102 -26.54 -5.47 -30.23
C THR A 102 -26.91 -6.94 -30.08
N ASP A 103 -27.14 -7.64 -31.22
CA ASP A 103 -27.31 -9.10 -31.21
C ASP A 103 -26.00 -9.86 -31.45
N GLN A 104 -24.88 -9.18 -31.34
CA GLN A 104 -23.57 -9.77 -31.55
C GLN A 104 -23.02 -10.39 -30.28
N TRP A 105 -22.45 -11.57 -30.39
CA TRP A 105 -21.72 -12.28 -29.34
C TRP A 105 -20.23 -12.09 -29.54
N VAL A 106 -19.52 -11.80 -28.44
CA VAL A 106 -18.07 -11.74 -28.41
C VAL A 106 -17.56 -12.83 -27.50
N GLU A 107 -16.60 -13.60 -27.99
CA GLU A 107 -15.88 -14.57 -27.20
C GLU A 107 -14.68 -13.90 -26.51
N ILE A 108 -14.59 -14.09 -25.20
CA ILE A 108 -13.47 -13.63 -24.38
C ILE A 108 -12.66 -14.86 -24.03
N ASP A 109 -11.41 -14.91 -24.47
CA ASP A 109 -10.50 -16.01 -24.15
C ASP A 109 -10.17 -16.09 -22.68
N ALA A 110 -9.76 -17.28 -22.22
CA ALA A 110 -9.28 -17.46 -20.86
C ALA A 110 -8.08 -16.55 -20.59
N HIS A 111 -8.10 -15.83 -19.48
CA HIS A 111 -7.04 -14.88 -19.10
C HIS A 111 -6.88 -14.79 -17.58
N TYR A 112 -5.70 -14.42 -17.14
CA TYR A 112 -5.44 -14.15 -15.73
C TYR A 112 -5.82 -12.72 -15.35
N VAL A 113 -6.46 -12.57 -14.20
CA VAL A 113 -6.77 -11.27 -13.61
C VAL A 113 -6.13 -11.15 -12.23
N PRO A 114 -5.56 -9.99 -11.89
CA PRO A 114 -5.08 -9.76 -10.54
C PRO A 114 -6.25 -9.67 -9.57
N VAL A 115 -6.14 -10.35 -8.43
CA VAL A 115 -7.13 -10.35 -7.36
C VAL A 115 -6.49 -10.03 -6.03
N PHE A 116 -7.26 -9.36 -5.16
CA PHE A 116 -6.89 -9.13 -3.78
C PHE A 116 -7.90 -9.84 -2.87
N VAL A 117 -7.39 -10.68 -1.99
CA VAL A 117 -8.18 -11.34 -0.95
C VAL A 117 -7.87 -10.66 0.38
N ALA A 118 -8.85 -9.98 0.94
CA ALA A 118 -8.69 -9.27 2.20
C ALA A 118 -8.44 -10.24 3.37
N GLY A 119 -7.49 -9.90 4.23
CA GLY A 119 -7.25 -10.60 5.49
C GLY A 119 -8.37 -10.33 6.50
N GLU A 120 -8.45 -11.15 7.54
CA GLU A 120 -9.49 -11.05 8.56
C GLU A 120 -9.57 -9.68 9.24
N PRO A 121 -8.47 -8.99 9.60
CA PRO A 121 -8.56 -7.64 10.16
C PRO A 121 -9.25 -6.63 9.24
N LEU A 122 -9.02 -6.69 7.93
CA LEU A 122 -9.69 -5.81 6.98
C LEU A 122 -11.18 -6.15 6.82
N ARG A 123 -11.55 -7.43 6.85
CA ARG A 123 -12.95 -7.85 6.85
C ARG A 123 -13.67 -7.37 8.10
N LEU A 124 -12.99 -7.41 9.24
CA LEU A 124 -13.52 -6.88 10.49
C LEU A 124 -13.76 -5.37 10.42
N CYS A 125 -12.84 -4.61 9.83
CA CYS A 125 -13.02 -3.17 9.60
C CYS A 125 -14.26 -2.89 8.72
N ALA A 126 -14.51 -3.70 7.70
CA ALA A 126 -15.70 -3.57 6.87
C ALA A 126 -16.98 -3.81 7.67
N LYS A 127 -17.03 -4.84 8.53
CA LYS A 127 -18.17 -5.10 9.43
C LYS A 127 -18.41 -3.96 10.41
N ILE A 128 -17.35 -3.37 10.96
CA ILE A 128 -17.47 -2.21 11.87
C ILE A 128 -18.08 -1.02 11.13
N TYR A 129 -17.66 -0.78 9.88
CA TYR A 129 -18.24 0.27 9.05
C TYR A 129 -19.73 0.03 8.77
N GLU A 130 -20.11 -1.20 8.41
CA GLU A 130 -21.50 -1.62 8.20
C GLU A 130 -22.38 -1.36 9.43
N LEU A 131 -21.92 -1.77 10.62
CA LEU A 131 -22.61 -1.51 11.89
C LEU A 131 -22.78 0.00 12.16
N SER A 132 -21.72 0.79 11.90
CA SER A 132 -21.77 2.24 12.08
C SER A 132 -22.73 2.94 11.11
N LEU A 133 -22.93 2.38 9.91
CA LEU A 133 -23.92 2.86 8.95
C LEU A 133 -25.35 2.49 9.38
N ALA A 134 -25.56 1.27 9.84
CA ALA A 134 -26.87 0.81 10.33
C ALA A 134 -27.36 1.67 11.51
N GLU A 135 -26.46 2.04 12.44
CA GLU A 135 -26.75 2.97 13.52
C GLU A 135 -27.12 4.37 13.03
N LYS A 136 -26.44 4.88 11.98
CA LYS A 136 -26.70 6.22 11.42
C LYS A 136 -27.96 6.31 10.58
N LEU A 137 -28.33 5.25 9.90
CA LEU A 137 -29.42 5.24 8.91
C LEU A 137 -30.76 4.79 9.51
N ASN A 138 -30.85 4.42 10.79
CA ASN A 138 -32.08 4.07 11.49
C ASN A 138 -33.04 3.21 10.63
N GLY A 139 -32.54 2.13 10.05
CA GLY A 139 -33.38 1.17 9.33
C GLY A 139 -33.54 1.40 7.83
N VAL A 140 -32.71 2.22 7.20
CA VAL A 140 -32.62 2.24 5.73
C VAL A 140 -31.78 1.02 5.29
N GLU A 141 -32.38 0.12 4.51
CA GLU A 141 -31.67 -1.03 3.95
C GLU A 141 -30.53 -0.54 3.05
N LEU A 142 -29.31 -1.04 3.34
CA LEU A 142 -28.16 -0.79 2.49
C LEU A 142 -28.33 -1.53 1.15
N PRO A 143 -27.90 -0.95 0.03
CA PRO A 143 -27.89 -1.69 -1.23
C PRO A 143 -26.98 -2.92 -1.06
N VAL A 144 -27.55 -4.09 -1.18
CA VAL A 144 -26.81 -5.35 -1.24
C VAL A 144 -26.10 -5.38 -2.60
N PHE A 145 -24.79 -5.28 -2.58
CA PHE A 145 -24.01 -5.67 -3.75
C PHE A 145 -23.99 -7.20 -3.75
N ASP A 146 -24.85 -7.79 -4.56
CA ASP A 146 -24.80 -9.21 -4.84
C ASP A 146 -23.43 -9.51 -5.43
N ASP A 147 -22.55 -10.04 -4.59
CA ASP A 147 -21.34 -10.72 -5.01
C ASP A 147 -21.86 -11.99 -5.70
N GLU A 148 -22.03 -11.93 -7.02
CA GLU A 148 -22.32 -13.14 -7.77
C GLU A 148 -21.18 -14.12 -7.48
N SER A 149 -21.42 -14.95 -6.48
CA SER A 149 -20.62 -16.11 -6.17
C SER A 149 -20.65 -17.01 -7.41
N ASP A 150 -19.60 -16.87 -8.25
CA ASP A 150 -19.27 -17.90 -9.21
C ASP A 150 -19.14 -19.21 -8.42
N GLY A 151 -20.18 -20.04 -8.45
CA GLY A 151 -20.21 -21.33 -7.81
C GLY A 151 -19.03 -22.14 -8.32
N ASP A 152 -18.07 -22.40 -7.44
CA ASP A 152 -17.10 -23.46 -7.61
C ASP A 152 -17.86 -24.78 -7.45
N GLU A 153 -18.43 -25.29 -8.54
CA GLU A 153 -18.74 -26.71 -8.63
C GLU A 153 -17.40 -27.44 -8.80
N ASP A 154 -16.92 -27.99 -7.69
CA ASP A 154 -15.90 -29.02 -7.69
C ASP A 154 -16.39 -30.17 -8.55
N VAL A 155 -15.78 -30.37 -9.71
CA VAL A 155 -15.91 -31.58 -10.48
C VAL A 155 -14.69 -32.47 -10.15
N ASP A 156 -15.00 -33.61 -9.55
CA ASP A 156 -14.11 -34.74 -9.30
C ASP A 156 -13.23 -35.16 -10.50
#